data_c6fed266fac64bdcbd47fbc2623b6b8a
#
_entry.id   c6fed266fac64bdcbd47fbc2623b6b8a
#
_cell.length_a   1.000
_cell.length_b   1.000
_cell.length_c   1.000
_cell.angle_alpha   90.00
_cell.angle_beta   90.00
_cell.angle_gamma   90.00
#
_symmetry.space_group_name_H-M   'P 1'
#
loop_
_entity.id
_entity.type
_entity.pdbx_description
1 polymer ?
#
loop_
_entity_poly.entity_id
_entity_poly.type
_entity_poly.pdbx_seq_one_letter_code
_entity_poly.pdbx_strand_id
1 'polypeptide(L)'
;MFEFEELFLIAYKKERATSRRLSKLTSLSAHAALTQTLEKSAGMQTLAELVSARHRERAAAEQALTQREQERAAARAARKPQPAARDALAWHAWFDGSAHPNPGKIGIGGVLESPDGEVVKISALAGHGDSCEAEYLALIAVLEAALSRTPMPDKLVIHGDSQVVIEDVLRDEASGAAGLSSYATQARHLIAQLADVRLQWIPRARNAAADALSQHAIHGGTEANAQDKSRTSITGASPNVSLNA
;
A
#
# COMPACT_ATOMS: atom_id res chain seq x y z
N MET A 1 -16.40 32.72 40.23
CA MET A 1 -17.05 33.21 38.98
C MET A 1 -16.29 32.52 37.85
N PHE A 2 -16.96 31.85 36.95
CA PHE A 2 -16.29 31.13 35.83
C PHE A 2 -15.92 32.14 34.74
N GLU A 3 -14.76 31.94 34.11
CA GLU A 3 -14.32 32.75 32.98
C GLU A 3 -15.11 32.38 31.70
N PHE A 4 -15.23 33.32 30.76
CA PHE A 4 -15.95 33.10 29.49
C PHE A 4 -15.39 31.91 28.70
N GLU A 5 -14.08 31.83 28.63
CA GLU A 5 -13.36 30.76 27.91
C GLU A 5 -13.70 29.37 28.47
N GLU A 6 -13.74 29.23 29.78
CA GLU A 6 -14.08 28.00 30.50
C GLU A 6 -15.53 27.58 30.19
N LEU A 7 -16.50 28.51 30.32
CA LEU A 7 -17.89 28.25 29.99
C LEU A 7 -18.07 27.93 28.49
N PHE A 8 -17.35 28.64 27.63
CA PHE A 8 -17.40 28.40 26.21
C PHE A 8 -16.82 27.02 25.83
N LEU A 9 -15.77 26.61 26.49
CA LEU A 9 -15.16 25.29 26.28
C LEU A 9 -16.16 24.17 26.56
N ILE A 10 -16.91 24.23 27.67
CA ILE A 10 -17.82 23.15 28.07
C ILE A 10 -19.22 23.24 27.41
N ALA A 11 -19.57 24.38 26.82
CA ALA A 11 -20.87 24.59 26.17
C ALA A 11 -21.00 23.75 24.89
N TYR A 12 -22.15 23.09 24.70
CA TYR A 12 -22.46 22.37 23.48
C TYR A 12 -22.78 23.36 22.33
N LYS A 13 -22.69 22.86 21.08
CA LYS A 13 -22.92 23.65 19.86
C LYS A 13 -24.28 24.40 19.88
N LYS A 14 -25.33 23.74 20.37
CA LYS A 14 -26.68 24.36 20.49
C LYS A 14 -26.72 25.49 21.52
N GLU A 15 -26.05 25.31 22.63
CA GLU A 15 -25.98 26.32 23.71
C GLU A 15 -25.18 27.55 23.26
N ARG A 16 -24.05 27.36 22.59
CA ARG A 16 -23.30 28.47 21.99
C ARG A 16 -24.13 29.24 20.94
N ALA A 17 -24.96 28.54 20.16
CA ALA A 17 -25.83 29.19 19.19
C ALA A 17 -26.95 29.98 19.89
N THR A 18 -27.57 29.42 20.95
CA THR A 18 -28.60 30.05 21.75
C THR A 18 -28.05 31.29 22.46
N SER A 19 -26.89 31.20 23.09
CA SER A 19 -26.24 32.32 23.77
C SER A 19 -25.92 33.48 22.82
N ARG A 20 -25.44 33.19 21.59
CA ARG A 20 -25.23 34.23 20.57
C ARG A 20 -26.52 34.94 20.15
N ARG A 21 -27.63 34.20 20.03
CA ARG A 21 -28.94 34.81 19.74
C ARG A 21 -29.41 35.67 20.91
N LEU A 22 -29.25 35.18 22.14
CA LEU A 22 -29.62 35.90 23.34
C LEU A 22 -28.86 37.23 23.47
N SER A 23 -27.51 37.19 23.30
CA SER A 23 -26.68 38.40 23.32
C SER A 23 -27.12 39.44 22.29
N LYS A 24 -27.51 39.02 21.08
CA LYS A 24 -28.00 39.93 20.03
C LYS A 24 -29.36 40.54 20.33
N LEU A 25 -30.25 39.80 21.01
CA LEU A 25 -31.62 40.23 21.28
C LEU A 25 -31.75 41.09 22.55
N THR A 26 -30.86 40.89 23.53
CA THR A 26 -31.00 41.47 24.88
C THR A 26 -29.88 42.44 25.24
N SER A 27 -28.94 42.73 24.32
CA SER A 27 -27.78 43.59 24.59
C SER A 27 -26.88 43.10 25.75
N LEU A 28 -27.03 41.85 26.16
CA LEU A 28 -26.16 41.23 27.15
C LEU A 28 -24.77 41.01 26.59
N SER A 29 -23.77 41.09 27.46
CA SER A 29 -22.42 40.66 27.07
C SER A 29 -22.43 39.18 26.68
N ALA A 30 -21.46 38.76 25.85
CA ALA A 30 -21.33 37.36 25.42
C ALA A 30 -21.18 36.40 26.61
N HIS A 31 -20.47 36.86 27.66
CA HIS A 31 -20.29 36.10 28.90
C HIS A 31 -21.61 35.93 29.64
N ALA A 32 -22.34 37.04 29.89
CA ALA A 32 -23.65 37.01 30.58
C ALA A 32 -24.69 36.17 29.84
N ALA A 33 -24.74 36.27 28.50
CA ALA A 33 -25.65 35.47 27.68
C ALA A 33 -25.28 33.96 27.71
N LEU A 34 -24.03 33.63 27.76
CA LEU A 34 -23.57 32.23 27.86
C LEU A 34 -23.87 31.67 29.25
N THR A 35 -23.57 32.41 30.32
CA THR A 35 -23.87 32.04 31.69
C THR A 35 -25.39 31.77 31.86
N GLN A 36 -26.24 32.68 31.44
CA GLN A 36 -27.67 32.50 31.50
C GLN A 36 -28.20 31.32 30.69
N THR A 37 -27.60 31.05 29.53
CA THR A 37 -27.94 29.90 28.72
C THR A 37 -27.58 28.60 29.40
N LEU A 38 -26.39 28.52 30.01
CA LEU A 38 -25.93 27.36 30.75
C LEU A 38 -26.67 27.11 32.05
N GLU A 39 -27.01 28.16 32.79
CA GLU A 39 -27.91 28.09 33.99
C GLU A 39 -29.28 27.51 33.61
N LYS A 40 -29.84 27.93 32.48
CA LYS A 40 -31.08 27.34 31.97
C LYS A 40 -30.92 25.88 31.59
N SER A 41 -29.78 25.50 31.04
CA SER A 41 -29.48 24.12 30.70
C SER A 41 -29.18 23.25 31.94
N ALA A 42 -28.70 23.84 33.01
CA ALA A 42 -28.46 23.17 34.28
C ALA A 42 -29.75 22.70 34.97
N GLY A 43 -30.86 23.39 34.72
CA GLY A 43 -32.17 23.05 35.30
C GLY A 43 -32.18 23.17 36.80
N MET A 44 -32.25 22.05 37.53
CA MET A 44 -32.24 22.04 39.01
C MET A 44 -30.81 22.01 39.62
N GLN A 45 -29.81 21.83 38.80
CA GLN A 45 -28.41 21.83 39.22
C GLN A 45 -27.84 23.25 39.23
N THR A 46 -26.80 23.45 40.02
CA THR A 46 -26.04 24.72 39.97
C THR A 46 -25.16 24.76 38.72
N LEU A 47 -24.81 25.94 38.24
CA LEU A 47 -23.84 26.10 37.16
C LEU A 47 -22.51 25.41 37.44
N ALA A 48 -22.06 25.43 38.69
CA ALA A 48 -20.83 24.80 39.12
C ALA A 48 -20.86 23.26 38.98
N GLU A 49 -21.98 22.65 39.32
CA GLU A 49 -22.21 21.22 39.17
C GLU A 49 -22.26 20.84 37.68
N LEU A 50 -22.92 21.62 36.84
CA LEU A 50 -22.96 21.42 35.39
C LEU A 50 -21.53 21.48 34.80
N VAL A 51 -20.77 22.51 35.14
CA VAL A 51 -19.38 22.69 34.68
C VAL A 51 -18.52 21.48 35.09
N SER A 52 -18.60 21.11 36.36
CA SER A 52 -17.84 19.97 36.90
C SER A 52 -18.23 18.62 36.23
N ALA A 53 -19.50 18.39 35.96
CA ALA A 53 -20.01 17.22 35.28
C ALA A 53 -19.45 17.12 33.86
N ARG A 54 -19.51 18.21 33.10
CA ARG A 54 -19.05 18.28 31.72
C ARG A 54 -17.54 18.16 31.58
N HIS A 55 -16.78 18.71 32.53
CA HIS A 55 -15.33 18.47 32.57
C HIS A 55 -15.00 16.98 32.76
N ARG A 56 -15.71 16.29 33.68
CA ARG A 56 -15.54 14.84 33.87
C ARG A 56 -15.92 14.04 32.64
N GLU A 57 -17.03 14.37 31.98
CA GLU A 57 -17.42 13.69 30.73
C GLU A 57 -16.38 13.85 29.62
N ARG A 58 -15.82 15.07 29.47
CA ARG A 58 -14.78 15.31 28.48
C ARG A 58 -13.49 14.56 28.79
N ALA A 59 -13.04 14.60 30.03
CA ALA A 59 -11.85 13.86 30.46
C ALA A 59 -12.03 12.35 30.23
N ALA A 60 -13.21 11.80 30.55
CA ALA A 60 -13.51 10.39 30.30
C ALA A 60 -13.55 10.07 28.79
N ALA A 61 -14.12 10.96 27.97
CA ALA A 61 -14.14 10.77 26.52
C ALA A 61 -12.74 10.82 25.89
N GLU A 62 -11.88 11.72 26.36
CA GLU A 62 -10.50 11.84 25.92
C GLU A 62 -9.67 10.61 26.34
N GLN A 63 -9.84 10.15 27.57
CA GLN A 63 -9.20 8.91 28.05
C GLN A 63 -9.66 7.70 27.23
N ALA A 64 -10.96 7.57 26.94
CA ALA A 64 -11.48 6.48 26.13
C ALA A 64 -10.96 6.51 24.68
N LEU A 65 -10.78 7.71 24.10
CA LEU A 65 -10.21 7.87 22.77
C LEU A 65 -8.73 7.41 22.76
N THR A 66 -7.96 7.91 23.71
CA THR A 66 -6.53 7.55 23.87
C THR A 66 -6.35 6.04 24.09
N GLN A 67 -7.21 5.45 24.91
CA GLN A 67 -7.18 4.01 25.13
C GLN A 67 -7.49 3.22 23.87
N ARG A 68 -8.52 3.61 23.11
CA ARG A 68 -8.84 2.99 21.81
C ARG A 68 -7.73 3.12 20.79
N GLU A 69 -7.03 4.26 20.77
CA GLU A 69 -5.86 4.46 19.90
C GLU A 69 -4.70 3.54 20.32
N GLN A 70 -4.45 3.41 21.63
CA GLN A 70 -3.44 2.49 22.16
C GLN A 70 -3.78 1.03 21.86
N GLU A 71 -5.04 0.61 22.04
CA GLU A 71 -5.51 -0.73 21.71
C GLU A 71 -5.37 -1.03 20.21
N ARG A 72 -5.73 -0.07 19.33
CA ARG A 72 -5.51 -0.19 17.89
C ARG A 72 -4.03 -0.27 17.52
N ALA A 73 -3.19 0.53 18.15
CA ALA A 73 -1.74 0.50 17.95
C ALA A 73 -1.14 -0.83 18.43
N ALA A 74 -1.57 -1.33 19.57
CA ALA A 74 -1.15 -2.64 20.10
C ALA A 74 -1.63 -3.79 19.22
N ALA A 75 -2.89 -3.77 18.76
CA ALA A 75 -3.42 -4.75 17.83
C ALA A 75 -2.68 -4.73 16.48
N ARG A 76 -2.32 -3.53 15.99
CA ARG A 76 -1.51 -3.37 14.77
C ARG A 76 -0.07 -3.86 14.97
N ALA A 77 0.51 -3.65 16.14
CA ALA A 77 1.83 -4.17 16.50
C ALA A 77 1.83 -5.70 16.65
N ALA A 78 0.79 -6.27 17.28
CA ALA A 78 0.59 -7.72 17.39
C ALA A 78 0.32 -8.40 16.05
N ARG A 79 -0.30 -7.69 15.08
CA ARG A 79 -0.49 -8.14 13.70
C ARG A 79 0.74 -7.97 12.80
N LYS A 80 1.78 -7.25 13.26
CA LYS A 80 3.04 -7.28 12.52
C LYS A 80 3.53 -8.73 12.56
N PRO A 81 3.61 -9.43 11.40
CA PRO A 81 4.28 -10.71 11.37
C PRO A 81 5.67 -10.43 11.95
N GLN A 82 6.02 -11.13 13.05
CA GLN A 82 7.44 -11.26 13.37
C GLN A 82 8.09 -11.71 12.06
N PRO A 83 9.23 -11.14 11.65
CA PRO A 83 9.97 -11.71 10.55
C PRO A 83 10.17 -13.18 10.94
N ALA A 84 9.43 -14.07 10.28
CA ALA A 84 9.70 -15.49 10.38
C ALA A 84 11.18 -15.60 10.14
N ALA A 85 11.90 -16.25 11.06
CA ALA A 85 13.31 -16.52 10.87
C ALA A 85 13.43 -17.07 9.45
N ARG A 86 14.19 -16.36 8.58
CA ARG A 86 14.36 -16.81 7.19
C ARG A 86 14.73 -18.27 7.28
N ASP A 87 13.94 -19.13 6.62
CA ASP A 87 14.34 -20.52 6.48
C ASP A 87 15.64 -20.50 5.68
N ALA A 88 16.75 -20.72 6.38
CA ALA A 88 18.08 -20.61 5.79
C ALA A 88 18.33 -21.62 4.66
N LEU A 89 17.44 -22.59 4.49
CA LEU A 89 17.49 -23.60 3.45
C LEU A 89 16.49 -23.34 2.30
N ALA A 90 15.67 -22.31 2.42
CA ALA A 90 14.71 -21.96 1.38
C ALA A 90 15.26 -20.91 0.42
N TRP A 91 14.89 -21.02 -0.84
CA TRP A 91 14.99 -19.93 -1.80
C TRP A 91 13.99 -18.84 -1.43
N HIS A 92 14.36 -17.60 -1.58
CA HIS A 92 13.49 -16.46 -1.38
C HIS A 92 13.32 -15.70 -2.68
N ALA A 93 12.09 -15.29 -2.96
CA ALA A 93 11.78 -14.49 -4.13
C ALA A 93 10.91 -13.28 -3.76
N TRP A 94 11.03 -12.22 -4.53
CA TRP A 94 10.20 -11.02 -4.44
C TRP A 94 9.69 -10.68 -5.82
N PHE A 95 8.43 -10.26 -5.91
CA PHE A 95 7.84 -9.81 -7.16
C PHE A 95 7.13 -8.48 -6.98
N ASP A 96 7.12 -7.67 -8.03
CA ASP A 96 6.38 -6.41 -8.14
C ASP A 96 6.05 -6.13 -9.59
N GLY A 97 4.84 -5.66 -9.84
CA GLY A 97 4.38 -5.25 -11.15
C GLY A 97 3.90 -3.81 -11.15
N SER A 98 4.26 -3.05 -12.15
CA SER A 98 3.81 -1.68 -12.30
C SER A 98 3.32 -1.38 -13.73
N ALA A 99 2.31 -0.51 -13.85
CA ALA A 99 1.84 -0.01 -15.15
C ALA A 99 1.94 1.52 -15.18
N HIS A 100 2.49 2.06 -16.28
CA HIS A 100 2.59 3.52 -16.42
C HIS A 100 2.35 3.99 -17.85
N PRO A 101 1.40 4.96 -18.07
CA PRO A 101 0.32 5.31 -17.14
C PRO A 101 -0.50 4.08 -16.77
N ASN A 102 -1.42 4.17 -15.80
CA ASN A 102 -2.27 3.03 -15.45
C ASN A 102 -3.71 3.23 -15.95
N PRO A 103 -4.21 2.46 -16.95
CA PRO A 103 -3.48 1.40 -17.68
C PRO A 103 -2.42 1.95 -18.65
N GLY A 104 -1.39 1.13 -18.93
CA GLY A 104 -0.30 1.54 -19.83
C GLY A 104 0.77 0.46 -20.02
N LYS A 105 2.02 0.89 -20.21
CA LYS A 105 3.16 -0.04 -20.32
C LYS A 105 3.34 -0.79 -19.00
N ILE A 106 3.45 -2.11 -19.08
CA ILE A 106 3.70 -2.98 -17.92
C ILE A 106 5.19 -3.23 -17.77
N GLY A 107 5.70 -2.90 -16.57
CA GLY A 107 7.02 -3.32 -16.12
C GLY A 107 6.90 -4.39 -15.03
N ILE A 108 7.66 -5.45 -15.16
CA ILE A 108 7.77 -6.50 -14.15
C ILE A 108 9.13 -6.46 -13.49
N GLY A 109 9.14 -6.62 -12.18
CA GLY A 109 10.31 -6.68 -11.34
C GLY A 109 10.32 -7.93 -10.48
N GLY A 110 11.46 -8.60 -10.39
CA GLY A 110 11.62 -9.76 -9.54
C GLY A 110 13.04 -9.92 -9.03
N VAL A 111 13.16 -10.54 -7.86
CA VAL A 111 14.43 -10.97 -7.27
C VAL A 111 14.26 -12.40 -6.82
N LEU A 112 15.21 -13.27 -7.15
CA LEU A 112 15.28 -14.65 -6.67
C LEU A 112 16.64 -14.84 -6.00
N GLU A 113 16.64 -15.24 -4.73
CA GLU A 113 17.84 -15.42 -3.90
C GLU A 113 17.93 -16.88 -3.43
N SER A 114 19.03 -17.54 -3.75
CA SER A 114 19.31 -18.90 -3.29
C SER A 114 19.76 -18.93 -1.83
N PRO A 115 19.71 -20.09 -1.15
CA PRO A 115 20.29 -20.26 0.18
C PRO A 115 21.78 -19.91 0.26
N ASP A 116 22.52 -20.11 -0.82
CA ASP A 116 23.96 -19.84 -0.93
C ASP A 116 24.27 -18.36 -1.26
N GLY A 117 23.23 -17.52 -1.44
CA GLY A 117 23.37 -16.10 -1.70
C GLY A 117 23.51 -15.73 -3.18
N GLU A 118 23.29 -16.67 -4.12
CA GLU A 118 23.15 -16.31 -5.53
C GLU A 118 21.87 -15.46 -5.73
N VAL A 119 21.99 -14.36 -6.46
CA VAL A 119 20.86 -13.44 -6.70
C VAL A 119 20.59 -13.32 -8.19
N VAL A 120 19.37 -13.64 -8.60
CA VAL A 120 18.86 -13.40 -9.95
C VAL A 120 17.90 -12.22 -9.91
N LYS A 121 18.09 -11.24 -10.79
CA LYS A 121 17.21 -10.06 -10.92
C LYS A 121 16.46 -10.13 -12.24
N ILE A 122 15.17 -9.84 -12.17
CA ILE A 122 14.25 -9.79 -13.31
C ILE A 122 13.80 -8.34 -13.44
N SER A 123 13.96 -7.76 -14.63
CA SER A 123 13.44 -6.44 -14.96
C SER A 123 13.11 -6.45 -16.45
N ALA A 124 11.83 -6.48 -16.81
CA ALA A 124 11.40 -6.63 -18.20
C ALA A 124 10.08 -5.90 -18.46
N LEU A 125 9.89 -5.47 -19.72
CA LEU A 125 8.59 -4.99 -20.20
C LEU A 125 7.70 -6.20 -20.52
N ALA A 126 6.43 -6.16 -20.08
CA ALA A 126 5.47 -7.26 -20.25
C ALA A 126 4.20 -6.82 -21.03
N GLY A 127 4.33 -5.88 -21.92
CA GLY A 127 3.21 -5.42 -22.77
C GLY A 127 2.48 -4.20 -22.22
N HIS A 128 1.16 -4.17 -22.37
CA HIS A 128 0.29 -3.09 -21.93
C HIS A 128 -0.89 -3.67 -21.16
N GLY A 129 -1.24 -3.04 -20.05
CA GLY A 129 -2.37 -3.44 -19.22
C GLY A 129 -2.45 -2.57 -17.95
N ASP A 130 -3.13 -3.06 -16.95
CA ASP A 130 -3.26 -2.37 -15.67
C ASP A 130 -2.25 -2.88 -14.62
N SER A 131 -2.23 -2.23 -13.46
CA SER A 131 -1.32 -2.61 -12.37
C SER A 131 -1.63 -3.99 -11.79
N CYS A 132 -2.88 -4.46 -11.86
CA CYS A 132 -3.24 -5.78 -11.39
C CYS A 132 -2.66 -6.88 -12.32
N GLU A 133 -2.78 -6.70 -13.63
CA GLU A 133 -2.14 -7.58 -14.62
C GLU A 133 -0.62 -7.61 -14.44
N ALA A 134 -0.01 -6.44 -14.20
CA ALA A 134 1.43 -6.32 -13.97
C ALA A 134 1.90 -7.18 -12.79
N GLU A 135 1.16 -7.17 -11.69
CA GLU A 135 1.46 -7.97 -10.49
C GLU A 135 1.40 -9.48 -10.76
N TYR A 136 0.38 -9.96 -11.50
CA TYR A 136 0.32 -11.38 -11.88
C TYR A 136 1.47 -11.76 -12.80
N LEU A 137 1.80 -10.93 -13.79
CA LEU A 137 2.90 -11.19 -14.72
C LEU A 137 4.25 -11.21 -14.01
N ALA A 138 4.45 -10.35 -13.00
CA ALA A 138 5.65 -10.38 -12.19
C ALA A 138 5.78 -11.67 -11.34
N LEU A 139 4.67 -12.13 -10.73
CA LEU A 139 4.63 -13.41 -10.02
C LEU A 139 4.94 -14.58 -10.96
N ILE A 140 4.33 -14.63 -12.14
CA ILE A 140 4.58 -15.66 -13.16
C ILE A 140 6.04 -15.67 -13.57
N ALA A 141 6.64 -14.51 -13.86
CA ALA A 141 8.05 -14.42 -14.25
C ALA A 141 9.01 -14.93 -13.17
N VAL A 142 8.71 -14.67 -11.91
CA VAL A 142 9.49 -15.19 -10.78
C VAL A 142 9.37 -16.71 -10.65
N LEU A 143 8.16 -17.26 -10.83
CA LEU A 143 7.93 -18.71 -10.83
C LEU A 143 8.65 -19.41 -11.99
N GLU A 144 8.59 -18.85 -13.20
CA GLU A 144 9.32 -19.36 -14.38
C GLU A 144 10.84 -19.31 -14.16
N ALA A 145 11.35 -18.23 -13.58
CA ALA A 145 12.74 -18.11 -13.23
C ALA A 145 13.17 -19.16 -12.19
N ALA A 146 12.35 -19.48 -11.22
CA ALA A 146 12.61 -20.53 -10.24
C ALA A 146 12.63 -21.93 -10.88
N LEU A 147 11.67 -22.22 -11.75
CA LEU A 147 11.59 -23.49 -12.49
C LEU A 147 12.77 -23.70 -13.44
N SER A 148 13.36 -22.62 -13.96
CA SER A 148 14.53 -22.69 -14.85
C SER A 148 15.86 -22.95 -14.14
N ARG A 149 15.89 -22.98 -12.79
CA ARG A 149 17.12 -23.21 -12.01
C ARG A 149 17.54 -24.69 -12.01
N THR A 150 18.86 -24.91 -11.94
CA THR A 150 19.43 -26.23 -11.81
C THR A 150 20.50 -26.20 -10.69
N PRO A 151 20.27 -26.85 -9.54
CA PRO A 151 19.05 -27.59 -9.20
C PRO A 151 17.83 -26.68 -8.97
N MET A 152 16.64 -27.22 -9.21
CA MET A 152 15.38 -26.53 -8.94
C MET A 152 15.18 -26.36 -7.42
N PRO A 153 14.56 -25.25 -6.97
CA PRO A 153 14.29 -25.02 -5.55
C PRO A 153 13.43 -26.13 -4.91
N ASP A 154 13.91 -26.79 -3.86
CA ASP A 154 13.10 -27.72 -3.05
C ASP A 154 12.08 -26.95 -2.19
N LYS A 155 12.45 -25.77 -1.72
CA LYS A 155 11.59 -24.85 -0.96
C LYS A 155 11.71 -23.43 -1.51
N LEU A 156 10.60 -22.80 -1.79
CA LEU A 156 10.54 -21.44 -2.32
C LEU A 156 9.55 -20.59 -1.53
N VAL A 157 10.02 -19.50 -0.95
CA VAL A 157 9.17 -18.49 -0.28
C VAL A 157 9.11 -17.25 -1.17
N ILE A 158 7.93 -16.95 -1.68
CA ILE A 158 7.71 -15.81 -2.59
C ILE A 158 7.01 -14.69 -1.83
N HIS A 159 7.58 -13.50 -1.86
CA HIS A 159 7.11 -12.30 -1.20
C HIS A 159 6.56 -11.31 -2.23
N GLY A 160 5.39 -10.73 -1.94
CA GLY A 160 4.78 -9.66 -2.73
C GLY A 160 3.97 -8.72 -1.87
N ASP A 161 3.70 -7.51 -2.33
CA ASP A 161 2.87 -6.54 -1.61
C ASP A 161 1.44 -6.42 -2.18
N SER A 162 1.14 -7.15 -3.25
CA SER A 162 -0.21 -7.31 -3.77
C SER A 162 -0.98 -8.41 -3.02
N GLN A 163 -1.74 -8.01 -1.99
CA GLN A 163 -2.56 -8.93 -1.22
C GLN A 163 -3.62 -9.62 -2.10
N VAL A 164 -4.18 -8.88 -3.07
CA VAL A 164 -5.21 -9.40 -3.98
C VAL A 164 -4.68 -10.56 -4.80
N VAL A 165 -3.51 -10.44 -5.41
CA VAL A 165 -2.89 -11.49 -6.22
C VAL A 165 -2.55 -12.71 -5.38
N ILE A 166 -1.95 -12.50 -4.20
CA ILE A 166 -1.58 -13.61 -3.30
C ILE A 166 -2.81 -14.38 -2.83
N GLU A 167 -3.86 -13.67 -2.37
CA GLU A 167 -5.09 -14.32 -1.91
C GLU A 167 -5.82 -15.05 -3.05
N ASP A 168 -5.86 -14.48 -4.25
CA ASP A 168 -6.51 -15.11 -5.40
C ASP A 168 -5.78 -16.37 -5.85
N VAL A 169 -4.45 -16.35 -5.92
CA VAL A 169 -3.65 -17.52 -6.29
C VAL A 169 -3.74 -18.64 -5.24
N LEU A 170 -3.88 -18.29 -3.95
CA LEU A 170 -4.02 -19.27 -2.86
C LEU A 170 -5.43 -19.87 -2.74
N ARG A 171 -6.45 -19.28 -3.39
CA ARG A 171 -7.82 -19.85 -3.42
C ARG A 171 -7.92 -20.96 -4.46
N ASP A 172 -8.62 -22.05 -4.12
CA ASP A 172 -8.82 -23.20 -5.02
C ASP A 172 -9.78 -22.91 -6.19
N GLU A 173 -10.64 -21.88 -6.06
CA GLU A 173 -11.59 -21.49 -7.09
C GLU A 173 -11.14 -20.20 -7.81
N ALA A 174 -11.29 -20.19 -9.12
CA ALA A 174 -11.04 -19.00 -9.96
C ALA A 174 -12.15 -17.95 -9.75
N SER A 175 -12.15 -17.29 -8.59
CA SER A 175 -13.07 -16.21 -8.26
C SER A 175 -12.53 -14.81 -8.64
N GLY A 176 -11.45 -14.77 -9.42
CA GLY A 176 -10.83 -13.54 -9.88
C GLY A 176 -11.73 -12.73 -10.80
N ALA A 177 -11.49 -11.42 -10.87
CA ALA A 177 -12.16 -10.54 -11.82
C ALA A 177 -12.10 -11.11 -13.24
N ALA A 178 -13.21 -11.01 -13.98
CA ALA A 178 -13.28 -11.50 -15.36
C ALA A 178 -12.12 -10.88 -16.18
N GLY A 179 -11.20 -11.71 -16.66
CA GLY A 179 -9.99 -11.31 -17.39
C GLY A 179 -8.67 -11.61 -16.67
N LEU A 180 -8.64 -11.70 -15.32
CA LEU A 180 -7.43 -12.00 -14.56
C LEU A 180 -7.32 -13.48 -14.14
N SER A 181 -8.40 -14.25 -14.27
CA SER A 181 -8.47 -15.67 -13.89
C SER A 181 -7.47 -16.55 -14.66
N SER A 182 -7.12 -16.20 -15.90
CA SER A 182 -6.11 -16.91 -16.69
C SER A 182 -4.72 -16.80 -16.07
N TYR A 183 -4.35 -15.63 -15.57
CA TYR A 183 -3.06 -15.40 -14.90
C TYR A 183 -2.98 -16.16 -13.58
N ALA A 184 -4.05 -16.12 -12.78
CA ALA A 184 -4.11 -16.89 -11.54
C ALA A 184 -3.99 -18.40 -11.80
N THR A 185 -4.65 -18.91 -12.83
CA THR A 185 -4.56 -20.31 -13.24
C THR A 185 -3.15 -20.67 -13.70
N GLN A 186 -2.50 -19.81 -14.49
CA GLN A 186 -1.12 -20.00 -14.90
C GLN A 186 -0.17 -20.01 -13.69
N ALA A 187 -0.31 -19.08 -12.77
CA ALA A 187 0.51 -19.05 -11.56
C ALA A 187 0.35 -20.34 -10.72
N ARG A 188 -0.89 -20.81 -10.52
CA ARG A 188 -1.16 -22.09 -9.82
C ARG A 188 -0.53 -23.27 -10.53
N HIS A 189 -0.60 -23.32 -11.88
CA HIS A 189 0.01 -24.38 -12.68
C HIS A 189 1.54 -24.40 -12.51
N LEU A 190 2.19 -23.24 -12.47
CA LEU A 190 3.63 -23.15 -12.24
C LEU A 190 3.99 -23.54 -10.79
N ILE A 191 3.21 -23.13 -9.82
CA ILE A 191 3.38 -23.51 -8.41
C ILE A 191 3.30 -25.04 -8.25
N ALA A 192 2.36 -25.69 -8.92
CA ALA A 192 2.18 -27.14 -8.87
C ALA A 192 3.38 -27.94 -9.41
N GLN A 193 4.29 -27.31 -10.15
CA GLN A 193 5.51 -27.94 -10.65
C GLN A 193 6.70 -27.86 -9.66
N LEU A 194 6.54 -27.08 -8.57
CA LEU A 194 7.53 -26.89 -7.51
C LEU A 194 7.13 -27.72 -6.28
N ALA A 195 8.10 -28.19 -5.49
CA ALA A 195 7.86 -29.12 -4.39
C ALA A 195 7.18 -28.44 -3.17
N ASP A 196 7.73 -27.32 -2.69
CA ASP A 196 7.18 -26.56 -1.54
C ASP A 196 7.25 -25.06 -1.86
N VAL A 197 6.09 -24.45 -2.17
CA VAL A 197 5.98 -23.02 -2.45
C VAL A 197 5.10 -22.34 -1.42
N ARG A 198 5.57 -21.24 -0.85
CA ARG A 198 4.80 -20.40 0.07
C ARG A 198 4.73 -18.98 -0.46
N LEU A 199 3.51 -18.49 -0.71
CA LEU A 199 3.25 -17.09 -1.01
C LEU A 199 3.05 -16.33 0.29
N GLN A 200 3.77 -15.23 0.47
CA GLN A 200 3.72 -14.40 1.67
C GLN A 200 3.55 -12.92 1.31
N TRP A 201 2.51 -12.32 1.84
CA TRP A 201 2.33 -10.89 1.74
C TRP A 201 3.33 -10.14 2.63
N ILE A 202 3.93 -9.09 2.08
CA ILE A 202 4.83 -8.17 2.80
C ILE A 202 4.38 -6.71 2.56
N PRO A 203 4.64 -5.80 3.51
CA PRO A 203 4.42 -4.38 3.26
C PRO A 203 5.31 -3.86 2.12
N ARG A 204 4.80 -2.93 1.29
CA ARG A 204 5.52 -2.33 0.14
C ARG A 204 6.94 -1.84 0.49
N ALA A 205 7.12 -1.25 1.67
CA ALA A 205 8.45 -0.81 2.13
C ALA A 205 9.49 -1.95 2.24
N ARG A 206 9.07 -3.22 2.27
CA ARG A 206 9.94 -4.39 2.26
C ARG A 206 10.10 -5.00 0.88
N ASN A 207 9.36 -4.52 -0.13
CA ASN A 207 9.41 -4.97 -1.52
C ASN A 207 10.21 -4.01 -2.44
N ALA A 208 10.97 -3.09 -1.85
CA ALA A 208 11.62 -2.00 -2.57
C ALA A 208 12.55 -2.46 -3.71
N ALA A 209 13.18 -3.63 -3.60
CA ALA A 209 14.07 -4.15 -4.64
C ALA A 209 13.29 -4.57 -5.90
N ALA A 210 12.16 -5.27 -5.74
CA ALA A 210 11.31 -5.66 -6.85
C ALA A 210 10.57 -4.44 -7.45
N ASP A 211 10.08 -3.52 -6.61
CA ASP A 211 9.46 -2.25 -7.05
C ASP A 211 10.44 -1.42 -7.91
N ALA A 212 11.70 -1.29 -7.48
CA ALA A 212 12.71 -0.58 -8.28
C ALA A 212 12.97 -1.26 -9.65
N LEU A 213 12.95 -2.59 -9.72
CA LEU A 213 13.14 -3.33 -10.96
C LEU A 213 11.94 -3.20 -11.91
N SER A 214 10.70 -3.21 -11.40
CA SER A 214 9.50 -3.00 -12.20
C SER A 214 9.47 -1.58 -12.80
N GLN A 215 9.82 -0.57 -11.99
CA GLN A 215 9.94 0.82 -12.43
C GLN A 215 11.06 1.00 -13.45
N HIS A 216 12.22 0.38 -13.21
CA HIS A 216 13.36 0.42 -14.14
C HIS A 216 12.99 -0.17 -15.52
N ALA A 217 12.20 -1.23 -15.56
CA ALA A 217 11.73 -1.84 -16.81
C ALA A 217 10.94 -0.85 -17.67
N ILE A 218 10.09 -0.03 -17.05
CA ILE A 218 9.27 0.97 -17.76
C ILE A 218 10.14 2.13 -18.29
N HIS A 219 11.07 2.61 -17.47
CA HIS A 219 11.85 3.83 -17.77
C HIS A 219 13.14 3.52 -18.53
N GLY A 220 13.83 2.44 -18.23
CA GLY A 220 15.11 2.03 -18.85
C GLY A 220 14.96 1.58 -20.31
N GLY A 221 13.81 1.02 -20.70
CA GLY A 221 13.51 0.69 -22.09
C GLY A 221 13.43 1.90 -23.01
N THR A 222 13.28 3.10 -22.46
CA THR A 222 13.27 4.36 -23.22
C THR A 222 14.68 4.81 -23.58
N GLU A 223 15.68 4.53 -22.74
CA GLU A 223 17.08 4.92 -22.98
C GLU A 223 17.82 3.99 -23.97
N ALA A 224 17.56 2.68 -23.92
CA ALA A 224 18.14 1.73 -24.86
C ALA A 224 17.70 1.99 -26.32
N ASN A 225 16.45 2.42 -26.51
CA ASN A 225 15.90 2.73 -27.83
C ASN A 225 16.37 4.11 -28.38
N ALA A 226 16.85 5.00 -27.53
CA ALA A 226 17.45 6.29 -27.91
C ALA A 226 18.91 6.13 -28.35
N GLN A 227 19.66 5.20 -27.77
CA GLN A 227 21.06 4.95 -28.14
C GLN A 227 21.20 4.11 -29.41
N ASP A 228 20.25 3.24 -29.71
CA ASP A 228 20.29 2.43 -30.96
C ASP A 228 19.92 3.25 -32.21
N LYS A 229 19.08 4.29 -32.08
CA LYS A 229 18.78 5.20 -33.19
C LYS A 229 19.93 6.16 -33.53
N SER A 230 20.90 6.35 -32.66
CA SER A 230 22.06 7.22 -32.90
C SER A 230 23.25 6.47 -33.56
N ARG A 231 23.21 5.12 -33.62
CA ARG A 231 24.26 4.30 -34.22
C ARG A 231 24.03 3.90 -35.68
N THR A 232 22.82 4.13 -36.23
CA THR A 232 22.49 3.66 -37.59
C THR A 232 22.69 4.74 -38.67
N SER A 233 23.39 5.82 -38.40
CA SER A 233 23.57 6.94 -39.37
C SER A 233 25.00 7.20 -39.78
N ILE A 234 25.92 6.23 -39.84
CA ILE A 234 27.19 6.39 -40.56
C ILE A 234 27.64 5.04 -41.10
N THR A 235 27.40 4.73 -42.34
CA THR A 235 28.32 4.18 -43.36
C THR A 235 27.56 3.72 -44.59
N GLY A 236 27.25 4.67 -45.47
CA GLY A 236 27.00 4.37 -46.88
C GLY A 236 28.29 4.50 -47.64
N ALA A 237 29.02 3.41 -47.83
CA ALA A 237 30.07 3.35 -48.82
C ALA A 237 29.77 2.17 -49.75
N SER A 238 29.30 2.45 -50.95
CA SER A 238 29.19 1.52 -52.04
C SER A 238 30.57 1.00 -52.48
N PRO A 239 30.80 -0.29 -52.69
CA PRO A 239 31.86 -0.74 -53.51
C PRO A 239 31.44 -0.81 -54.97
N ASN A 240 32.12 -0.04 -55.77
CA ASN A 240 32.10 -0.08 -57.22
C ASN A 240 32.74 -1.41 -57.70
N VAL A 241 31.98 -2.24 -58.35
CA VAL A 241 32.50 -3.46 -59.04
C VAL A 241 32.60 -3.16 -60.51
N SER A 242 33.86 -2.90 -60.98
CA SER A 242 34.19 -2.91 -62.40
C SER A 242 34.26 -4.35 -62.90
N LEU A 243 33.43 -4.72 -63.81
CA LEU A 243 33.59 -5.86 -64.72
C LEU A 243 34.57 -5.44 -65.80
N ASN A 244 35.62 -6.21 -66.00
CA ASN A 244 36.33 -6.32 -67.29
C ASN A 244 36.75 -7.79 -67.55
N ALA A 245 36.27 -8.21 -68.76
CA ALA A 245 36.73 -9.25 -69.68
C ALA A 245 36.95 -10.66 -69.11
#